data_dc582d558ad47bc90d03526241a6aa7c
#
_entry.id   dc582d558ad47bc90d03526241a6aa7c
#
_cell.length_a   1.000
_cell.length_b   1.000
_cell.length_c   1.000
_cell.angle_alpha   90.00
_cell.angle_beta   90.00
_cell.angle_gamma   90.00
#
_symmetry.space_group_name_H-M   'P 1'
#
loop_
_entity.id
_entity.type
_entity.pdbx_description
1 polymer ?
#
loop_
_entity_poly.entity_id
_entity_poly.type
_entity_poly.pdbx_seq_one_letter_code
_entity_poly.pdbx_strand_id
1 'polypeptide(L)'
;MRALAEKDVRASFINCSKGEAKRLAVPRDLGERPWDDLDFLGWRDPGAPDRSYLVTDHDGRLTGVALRFQPARSGFFQRSLCALCLTAHPRGGVSLMTARKAGAAGRQGDSVGLYMCTDLACSLYLRGKKVPQGGTRIEESLTLEEQAARTLGNLSGFLAKIAG
;
A
#
# COMPACT_ATOMS: atom_id res chain seq x y z
N MET A 1 -8.71 -5.52 -9.34
CA MET A 1 -8.39 -4.41 -10.29
C MET A 1 -7.95 -4.97 -11.64
N ARG A 2 -7.98 -4.17 -12.74
CA ARG A 2 -7.46 -4.62 -14.04
C ARG A 2 -5.96 -4.84 -13.99
N ALA A 3 -5.46 -5.71 -14.85
CA ALA A 3 -4.03 -5.89 -15.05
C ALA A 3 -3.37 -4.59 -15.55
N LEU A 4 -2.19 -4.29 -15.04
CA LEU A 4 -1.43 -3.07 -15.37
C LEU A 4 -0.18 -3.42 -16.17
N ALA A 5 0.13 -2.62 -17.17
CA ALA A 5 1.42 -2.67 -17.85
C ALA A 5 2.46 -1.82 -17.09
N GLU A 6 3.74 -2.17 -17.18
CA GLU A 6 4.83 -1.46 -16.52
C GLU A 6 4.83 0.04 -16.83
N LYS A 7 4.56 0.42 -18.08
CA LYS A 7 4.48 1.82 -18.51
C LYS A 7 3.40 2.60 -17.75
N ASP A 8 2.25 1.97 -17.50
CA ASP A 8 1.12 2.59 -16.80
C ASP A 8 1.45 2.75 -15.31
N VAL A 9 2.07 1.73 -14.71
CA VAL A 9 2.59 1.79 -13.33
C VAL A 9 3.54 2.96 -13.18
N ARG A 10 4.55 3.09 -14.05
CA ARG A 10 5.55 4.17 -13.99
C ARG A 10 4.94 5.56 -14.20
N ALA A 11 3.92 5.68 -15.03
CA ALA A 11 3.25 6.95 -15.33
C ALA A 11 2.30 7.43 -14.22
N SER A 12 1.90 6.54 -13.30
CA SER A 12 0.88 6.82 -12.28
C SER A 12 1.37 7.64 -11.08
N PHE A 13 2.67 7.70 -10.82
CA PHE A 13 3.22 8.26 -9.58
C PHE A 13 3.04 9.77 -9.45
N ILE A 14 2.48 10.21 -8.31
CA ILE A 14 2.16 11.61 -8.04
C ILE A 14 3.13 12.30 -7.08
N ASN A 15 3.88 11.55 -6.27
CA ASN A 15 4.71 12.09 -5.18
C ASN A 15 6.21 11.82 -5.32
N CYS A 16 6.66 11.48 -6.52
CA CYS A 16 8.07 11.40 -6.88
C CYS A 16 8.32 12.04 -8.24
N SER A 17 9.57 12.32 -8.54
CA SER A 17 9.96 12.89 -9.84
C SER A 17 9.80 11.86 -10.98
N LYS A 18 9.65 12.34 -12.22
CA LYS A 18 9.63 11.47 -13.41
C LYS A 18 10.89 10.59 -13.52
N GLY A 19 12.04 11.11 -13.10
CA GLY A 19 13.28 10.36 -13.07
C GLY A 19 13.28 9.25 -12.02
N GLU A 20 12.71 9.48 -10.84
CA GLU A 20 12.52 8.45 -9.81
C GLU A 20 11.54 7.39 -10.29
N ALA A 21 10.39 7.78 -10.85
CA ALA A 21 9.40 6.84 -11.39
C ALA A 21 9.96 5.93 -12.50
N LYS A 22 10.88 6.44 -13.34
CA LYS A 22 11.57 5.64 -14.35
C LYS A 22 12.53 4.61 -13.77
N ARG A 23 13.13 4.87 -12.60
CA ARG A 23 14.15 4.03 -11.98
C ARG A 23 13.63 3.08 -10.90
N LEU A 24 12.38 3.25 -10.46
CA LEU A 24 11.83 2.36 -9.44
C LEU A 24 11.76 0.91 -9.95
N ALA A 25 11.96 -0.03 -9.05
CA ALA A 25 11.89 -1.45 -9.35
C ALA A 25 10.43 -1.91 -9.43
N VAL A 26 9.87 -2.01 -10.64
CA VAL A 26 8.55 -2.62 -10.88
C VAL A 26 8.66 -4.13 -10.70
N PRO A 27 7.65 -4.82 -10.12
CA PRO A 27 7.67 -6.26 -9.98
C PRO A 27 7.87 -6.97 -11.33
N ARG A 28 8.82 -7.92 -11.38
CA ARG A 28 9.09 -8.68 -12.60
C ARG A 28 7.96 -9.65 -12.94
N ASP A 29 7.22 -10.08 -11.93
CA ASP A 29 6.05 -10.96 -11.99
C ASP A 29 4.73 -10.21 -12.20
N LEU A 30 4.78 -9.00 -12.75
CA LEU A 30 3.59 -8.14 -12.93
C LEU A 30 2.49 -8.86 -13.74
N GLY A 31 2.88 -9.65 -14.76
CA GLY A 31 1.94 -10.43 -15.57
C GLY A 31 1.31 -11.63 -14.85
N GLU A 32 1.92 -12.10 -13.76
CA GLU A 32 1.49 -13.27 -12.98
C GLU A 32 0.72 -12.90 -11.72
N ARG A 33 0.57 -11.60 -11.45
CA ARG A 33 -0.16 -11.13 -10.28
C ARG A 33 -1.63 -11.56 -10.31
N PRO A 34 -2.23 -11.92 -9.16
CA PRO A 34 -3.63 -12.31 -9.07
C PRO A 34 -4.55 -11.08 -9.16
N TRP A 35 -4.61 -10.44 -10.32
CA TRP A 35 -5.27 -9.15 -10.54
C TRP A 35 -6.73 -9.12 -10.09
N ASP A 36 -7.45 -10.23 -10.26
CA ASP A 36 -8.86 -10.35 -9.86
C ASP A 36 -9.03 -10.31 -8.33
N ASP A 37 -7.96 -10.63 -7.59
CA ASP A 37 -7.95 -10.60 -6.13
C ASP A 37 -7.40 -9.31 -5.55
N LEU A 38 -6.92 -8.39 -6.39
CA LEU A 38 -6.30 -7.14 -5.95
C LEU A 38 -7.28 -5.97 -6.04
N ASP A 39 -7.39 -5.21 -4.96
CA ASP A 39 -8.07 -3.90 -4.93
C ASP A 39 -7.08 -2.79 -5.29
N PHE A 40 -5.80 -2.99 -4.98
CA PHE A 40 -4.66 -2.16 -5.37
C PHE A 40 -3.40 -3.02 -5.52
N LEU A 41 -2.45 -2.55 -6.31
CA LEU A 41 -1.12 -3.16 -6.43
C LEU A 41 -0.19 -2.53 -5.39
N GLY A 42 0.38 -3.34 -4.49
CA GLY A 42 1.39 -2.91 -3.54
C GLY A 42 2.61 -3.81 -3.60
N TRP A 43 3.81 -3.22 -3.44
CA TRP A 43 5.06 -4.01 -3.38
C TRP A 43 6.17 -3.26 -2.66
N ARG A 44 7.15 -4.03 -2.17
CA ARG A 44 8.39 -3.51 -1.62
C ARG A 44 9.48 -3.53 -2.66
N ASP A 45 10.37 -2.54 -2.63
CA ASP A 45 11.53 -2.50 -3.51
C ASP A 45 12.57 -3.56 -3.07
N PRO A 46 12.91 -4.53 -3.92
CA PRO A 46 13.88 -5.56 -3.56
C PRO A 46 15.31 -5.02 -3.39
N GLY A 47 15.65 -3.92 -4.04
CA GLY A 47 16.97 -3.27 -3.98
C GLY A 47 17.05 -2.15 -2.94
N ALA A 48 15.93 -1.71 -2.37
CA ALA A 48 15.85 -0.64 -1.36
C ALA A 48 14.79 -1.00 -0.30
N PRO A 49 15.15 -1.78 0.72
CA PRO A 49 14.19 -2.34 1.69
C PRO A 49 13.37 -1.30 2.47
N ASP A 50 13.83 -0.06 2.50
CA ASP A 50 13.13 1.10 3.09
C ASP A 50 12.09 1.72 2.16
N ARG A 51 11.93 1.21 0.92
CA ARG A 51 11.00 1.72 -0.08
C ARG A 51 9.90 0.73 -0.39
N SER A 52 8.72 1.28 -0.56
CA SER A 52 7.54 0.54 -1.00
C SER A 52 6.75 1.40 -1.97
N TYR A 53 5.88 0.77 -2.72
CA TYR A 53 5.08 1.45 -3.73
C TYR A 53 3.66 0.90 -3.72
N LEU A 54 2.72 1.75 -4.03
CA LEU A 54 1.31 1.41 -4.13
C LEU A 54 0.72 2.08 -5.37
N VAL A 55 -0.09 1.34 -6.13
CA VAL A 55 -0.81 1.85 -7.30
C VAL A 55 -2.25 1.37 -7.23
N THR A 56 -3.19 2.27 -7.40
CA THR A 56 -4.62 1.98 -7.41
C THR A 56 -5.35 2.84 -8.44
N ASP A 57 -6.55 2.42 -8.80
CA ASP A 57 -7.49 3.31 -9.49
C ASP A 57 -8.14 4.21 -8.44
N HIS A 58 -8.02 5.51 -8.59
CA HIS A 58 -8.55 6.52 -7.70
C HIS A 58 -9.25 7.59 -8.53
N ASP A 59 -10.56 7.73 -8.33
CA ASP A 59 -11.42 8.64 -9.10
C ASP A 59 -11.28 8.47 -10.63
N GLY A 60 -11.25 7.22 -11.10
CA GLY A 60 -11.13 6.88 -12.51
C GLY A 60 -9.75 7.14 -13.10
N ARG A 61 -8.75 7.45 -12.25
CA ARG A 61 -7.38 7.70 -12.65
C ARG A 61 -6.43 6.76 -11.92
N LEU A 62 -5.51 6.14 -12.67
CA LEU A 62 -4.45 5.35 -12.07
C LEU A 62 -3.50 6.26 -11.26
N THR A 63 -3.43 6.05 -9.95
CA THR A 63 -2.66 6.85 -9.02
C THR A 63 -1.66 5.99 -8.28
N GLY A 64 -0.39 6.33 -8.40
CA GLY A 64 0.72 5.67 -7.73
C GLY A 64 1.39 6.57 -6.70
N VAL A 65 1.83 5.98 -5.60
CA VAL A 65 2.59 6.66 -4.55
C VAL A 65 3.81 5.87 -4.13
N ALA A 66 4.92 6.59 -3.97
CA ALA A 66 6.13 6.08 -3.37
C ALA A 66 6.06 6.26 -1.84
N LEU A 67 6.36 5.20 -1.13
CA LEU A 67 6.29 5.12 0.32
C LEU A 67 7.68 4.86 0.90
N ARG A 68 7.93 5.39 2.09
CA ARG A 68 9.07 5.04 2.93
C ARG A 68 8.60 4.14 4.06
N PHE A 69 9.27 3.05 4.22
CA PHE A 69 9.08 2.10 5.31
C PHE A 69 10.11 2.35 6.41
N GLN A 70 9.63 2.51 7.63
CA GLN A 70 10.51 2.52 8.80
C GLN A 70 10.27 1.21 9.58
N PRO A 71 11.30 0.40 9.77
CA PRO A 71 11.19 -0.77 10.63
C PRO A 71 10.74 -0.34 12.03
N ALA A 72 9.81 -1.08 12.62
CA ALA A 72 9.43 -0.84 14.00
C ALA A 72 10.68 -0.95 14.90
N ARG A 73 10.92 0.05 15.72
CA ARG A 73 12.00 -0.02 16.73
C ARG A 73 11.75 -1.20 17.64
N SER A 74 12.79 -1.99 17.90
CA SER A 74 12.74 -3.14 18.81
C SER A 74 12.16 -2.73 20.16
N GLY A 75 11.09 -3.40 20.61
CA GLY A 75 10.44 -3.14 21.90
C GLY A 75 8.91 -3.15 21.87
N PHE A 76 8.27 -2.94 20.75
CA PHE A 76 6.82 -3.01 20.65
C PHE A 76 6.36 -4.44 20.29
N PHE A 77 5.97 -5.18 21.34
CA PHE A 77 5.51 -6.58 21.25
C PHE A 77 4.01 -6.73 21.00
N GLN A 78 3.32 -5.69 20.54
CA GLN A 78 1.87 -5.72 20.42
C GLN A 78 1.41 -6.15 19.01
N ARG A 79 0.25 -6.81 18.98
CA ARG A 79 -0.50 -7.00 17.74
C ARG A 79 -0.83 -5.62 17.18
N SER A 80 -0.55 -5.42 15.90
CA SER A 80 -0.82 -4.15 15.23
C SER A 80 -1.92 -4.34 14.21
N LEU A 81 -2.80 -3.36 14.11
CA LEU A 81 -3.91 -3.35 13.17
C LEU A 81 -3.55 -2.51 11.95
N CYS A 82 -3.75 -3.06 10.75
CA CYS A 82 -3.61 -2.32 9.51
C CYS A 82 -4.74 -1.28 9.37
N ALA A 83 -4.40 -0.01 9.19
CA ALA A 83 -5.38 1.05 9.05
C ALA A 83 -6.14 1.03 7.70
N LEU A 84 -5.67 0.26 6.72
CA LEU A 84 -6.39 0.05 5.46
C LEU A 84 -7.42 -1.07 5.60
N CYS A 85 -6.97 -2.30 5.84
CA CYS A 85 -7.81 -3.50 5.76
C CYS A 85 -8.27 -4.04 7.10
N LEU A 86 -7.86 -3.44 8.22
CA LEU A 86 -8.17 -3.85 9.60
C LEU A 86 -7.72 -5.28 9.94
N THR A 87 -6.80 -5.85 9.17
CA THR A 87 -6.18 -7.13 9.52
C THR A 87 -5.23 -6.93 10.70
N ALA A 88 -5.39 -7.75 11.73
CA ALA A 88 -4.48 -7.78 12.87
C ALA A 88 -3.27 -8.66 12.57
N HIS A 89 -2.08 -8.13 12.79
CA HIS A 89 -0.83 -8.84 12.58
C HIS A 89 -0.05 -8.97 13.89
N PRO A 90 0.64 -10.09 14.09
CA PRO A 90 1.70 -10.15 15.10
C PRO A 90 2.89 -9.31 14.60
N ARG A 91 3.94 -9.25 15.42
CA ARG A 91 5.17 -8.49 15.19
C ARG A 91 5.55 -8.26 13.72
N GLY A 92 5.76 -7.00 13.37
CA GLY A 92 6.33 -6.61 12.07
C GLY A 92 5.39 -6.74 10.87
N GLY A 93 4.18 -7.26 11.06
CA GLY A 93 3.20 -7.40 9.97
C GLY A 93 2.48 -6.11 9.61
N VAL A 94 2.56 -5.08 10.48
CA VAL A 94 2.10 -3.70 10.20
C VAL A 94 3.26 -2.74 10.45
N SER A 95 3.41 -1.77 9.57
CA SER A 95 4.48 -0.78 9.64
C SER A 95 3.97 0.61 9.31
N LEU A 96 4.64 1.62 9.86
CA LEU A 96 4.40 3.00 9.45
C LEU A 96 4.99 3.20 8.06
N MET A 97 4.13 3.41 7.09
CA MET A 97 4.49 3.82 5.74
C MET A 97 4.28 5.32 5.61
N THR A 98 5.32 6.06 5.23
CA THR A 98 5.26 7.50 5.04
C THR A 98 5.38 7.85 3.56
N ALA A 99 4.57 8.79 3.11
CA ALA A 99 4.59 9.33 1.76
C ALA A 99 4.89 10.82 1.79
N ARG A 100 5.82 11.30 0.98
CA ARG A 100 5.93 12.74 0.73
C ARG A 100 4.64 13.23 0.06
N LYS A 101 4.19 14.42 0.41
CA LYS A 101 3.11 15.08 -0.32
C LYS A 101 3.51 15.36 -1.77
N ALA A 102 2.53 15.46 -2.64
CA ALA A 102 2.77 15.89 -4.01
C ALA A 102 3.15 17.38 -4.08
N GLY A 103 3.75 17.80 -5.19
CA GLY A 103 3.99 19.19 -5.48
C GLY A 103 5.00 19.90 -4.56
N ALA A 104 4.73 21.17 -4.25
CA ALA A 104 5.65 22.04 -3.51
C ALA A 104 5.82 21.59 -2.04
N ALA A 105 4.74 21.23 -1.37
CA ALA A 105 4.75 20.80 0.02
C ALA A 105 5.70 19.60 0.24
N GLY A 106 5.61 18.58 -0.62
CA GLY A 106 6.52 17.43 -0.54
C GLY A 106 7.98 17.75 -0.83
N ARG A 107 8.25 18.75 -1.70
CA ARG A 107 9.62 19.25 -1.91
C ARG A 107 10.18 19.98 -0.69
N GLN A 108 9.31 20.58 0.13
CA GLN A 108 9.67 21.21 1.40
C GLN A 108 9.78 20.21 2.57
N GLY A 109 9.50 18.93 2.33
CA GLY A 109 9.65 17.87 3.31
C GLY A 109 8.33 17.40 3.94
N ASP A 110 7.20 17.99 3.59
CA ASP A 110 5.90 17.57 4.10
C ASP A 110 5.61 16.14 3.71
N SER A 111 5.15 15.37 4.68
CA SER A 111 4.80 13.96 4.50
C SER A 111 3.59 13.57 5.34
N VAL A 112 2.94 12.52 4.94
CA VAL A 112 1.86 11.87 5.69
C VAL A 112 2.20 10.40 5.91
N GLY A 113 1.75 9.84 7.02
CA GLY A 113 2.00 8.45 7.38
C GLY A 113 0.71 7.70 7.67
N LEU A 114 0.75 6.38 7.40
CA LEU A 114 -0.32 5.47 7.75
C LEU A 114 0.28 4.11 8.14
N TYR A 115 -0.29 3.49 9.18
CA TYR A 115 0.04 2.11 9.54
C TYR A 115 -0.68 1.14 8.62
N MET A 116 0.07 0.39 7.83
CA MET A 116 -0.51 -0.58 6.88
C MET A 116 0.30 -1.88 6.85
N CYS A 117 -0.28 -2.92 6.26
CA CYS A 117 0.41 -4.19 6.10
C CYS A 117 1.80 -3.97 5.52
N THR A 118 2.83 -4.51 6.17
CA THR A 118 4.23 -4.31 5.80
C THR A 118 4.54 -4.77 4.36
N ASP A 119 3.82 -5.79 3.92
CA ASP A 119 3.93 -6.37 2.58
C ASP A 119 2.93 -5.79 1.56
N LEU A 120 2.07 -4.86 2.00
CA LEU A 120 1.02 -4.24 1.19
C LEU A 120 0.02 -5.23 0.56
N ALA A 121 -0.11 -6.43 1.14
CA ALA A 121 -0.97 -7.51 0.63
C ALA A 121 -2.40 -7.46 1.19
N CYS A 122 -2.93 -6.30 1.54
CA CYS A 122 -4.25 -6.12 2.17
C CYS A 122 -5.37 -6.88 1.45
N SER A 123 -5.43 -6.78 0.12
CA SER A 123 -6.45 -7.45 -0.70
C SER A 123 -6.45 -8.97 -0.53
N LEU A 124 -5.26 -9.57 -0.39
CA LEU A 124 -5.11 -11.02 -0.20
C LEU A 124 -5.49 -11.45 1.22
N TYR A 125 -5.18 -10.61 2.21
CA TYR A 125 -5.61 -10.86 3.60
C TYR A 125 -7.14 -10.81 3.72
N LEU A 126 -7.81 -9.83 3.11
CA LEU A 126 -9.27 -9.73 3.09
C LEU A 126 -9.93 -10.98 2.50
N ARG A 127 -9.35 -11.53 1.42
CA ARG A 127 -9.87 -12.68 0.71
C ARG A 127 -9.47 -14.03 1.32
N GLY A 128 -8.72 -14.02 2.44
CA GLY A 128 -8.20 -15.24 3.07
C GLY A 128 -7.18 -15.98 2.22
N LYS A 129 -6.68 -15.39 1.13
CA LYS A 129 -5.63 -15.96 0.26
C LYS A 129 -4.24 -15.81 0.86
N LYS A 130 -4.11 -14.96 1.86
CA LYS A 130 -2.95 -14.83 2.72
C LYS A 130 -3.40 -14.74 4.18
N VAL A 131 -2.69 -15.44 5.06
CA VAL A 131 -2.99 -15.47 6.50
C VAL A 131 -1.83 -14.84 7.25
N PRO A 132 -2.07 -13.92 8.21
CA PRO A 132 -1.01 -13.40 9.07
C PRO A 132 -0.38 -14.52 9.89
N GLN A 133 0.95 -14.63 9.92
CA GLN A 133 1.64 -15.62 10.74
C GLN A 133 1.37 -15.36 12.23
N GLY A 134 0.65 -16.29 12.89
CA GLY A 134 0.29 -16.17 14.31
C GLY A 134 -0.77 -15.09 14.61
N GLY A 135 -1.44 -14.59 13.59
CA GLY A 135 -2.59 -13.68 13.71
C GLY A 135 -3.92 -14.44 13.59
N THR A 136 -4.93 -13.92 14.26
CA THR A 136 -6.32 -14.34 14.04
C THR A 136 -7.00 -13.26 13.20
N ARG A 137 -7.76 -13.69 12.20
CA ARG A 137 -8.65 -12.75 11.50
C ARG A 137 -9.74 -12.32 12.47
N ILE A 138 -9.99 -11.02 12.54
CA ILE A 138 -11.15 -10.50 13.26
C ILE A 138 -12.38 -10.90 12.44
N GLU A 139 -13.30 -11.62 13.03
CA GLU A 139 -14.60 -11.89 12.41
C GLU A 139 -15.38 -10.56 12.35
N GLU A 140 -15.80 -10.21 11.15
CA GLU A 140 -16.57 -9.01 10.88
C GLU A 140 -17.94 -9.39 10.32
N SER A 141 -18.97 -8.59 10.64
CA SER A 141 -20.31 -8.73 10.05
C SER A 141 -20.37 -8.23 8.60
N LEU A 142 -19.36 -7.48 8.15
CA LEU A 142 -19.31 -6.95 6.78
C LEU A 142 -19.00 -8.07 5.78
N THR A 143 -19.67 -8.02 4.63
CA THR A 143 -19.34 -8.85 3.48
C THR A 143 -17.92 -8.54 2.96
N LEU A 144 -17.35 -9.43 2.18
CA LEU A 144 -16.05 -9.20 1.54
C LEU A 144 -16.04 -7.94 0.67
N GLU A 145 -17.14 -7.69 -0.06
CA GLU A 145 -17.28 -6.51 -0.91
C GLU A 145 -17.27 -5.22 -0.08
N GLU A 146 -18.00 -5.18 1.03
CA GLU A 146 -18.02 -4.05 1.97
C GLU A 146 -16.65 -3.82 2.62
N GLN A 147 -15.95 -4.89 2.99
CA GLN A 147 -14.58 -4.80 3.52
C GLN A 147 -13.60 -4.25 2.48
N ALA A 148 -13.72 -4.68 1.22
CA ALA A 148 -12.91 -4.16 0.12
C ALA A 148 -13.21 -2.68 -0.16
N ALA A 149 -14.50 -2.30 -0.19
CA ALA A 149 -14.93 -0.92 -0.35
C ALA A 149 -14.41 -0.01 0.78
N ARG A 150 -14.49 -0.46 2.04
CA ARG A 150 -13.90 0.23 3.19
C ARG A 150 -12.39 0.40 3.03
N THR A 151 -11.69 -0.65 2.60
CA THR A 151 -10.24 -0.61 2.39
C THR A 151 -9.84 0.41 1.33
N LEU A 152 -10.58 0.45 0.21
CA LEU A 152 -10.39 1.46 -0.84
C LEU A 152 -10.74 2.86 -0.35
N GLY A 153 -11.80 3.03 0.45
CA GLY A 153 -12.15 4.30 1.08
C GLY A 153 -11.05 4.84 2.00
N ASN A 154 -10.48 3.96 2.85
CA ASN A 154 -9.35 4.32 3.72
C ASN A 154 -8.11 4.70 2.89
N LEU A 155 -7.84 3.96 1.81
CA LEU A 155 -6.75 4.28 0.88
C LEU A 155 -6.98 5.61 0.17
N SER A 156 -8.20 5.86 -0.31
CA SER A 156 -8.59 7.13 -0.95
C SER A 156 -8.35 8.33 -0.02
N GLY A 157 -8.76 8.22 1.25
CA GLY A 157 -8.50 9.24 2.25
C GLY A 157 -7.00 9.48 2.51
N PHE A 158 -6.17 8.45 2.42
CA PHE A 158 -4.72 8.59 2.51
C PHE A 158 -4.14 9.28 1.27
N LEU A 159 -4.57 8.88 0.06
CA LEU A 159 -4.13 9.48 -1.21
C LEU A 159 -4.51 10.97 -1.30
N ALA A 160 -5.70 11.34 -0.87
CA ALA A 160 -6.14 12.73 -0.81
C ALA A 160 -5.20 13.60 0.04
N LYS A 161 -4.72 13.08 1.18
CA LYS A 161 -3.73 13.79 2.02
C LYS A 161 -2.35 13.94 1.37
N ILE A 162 -2.00 13.05 0.44
CA ILE A 162 -0.75 13.11 -0.32
C ILE A 162 -0.87 14.12 -1.48
N ALA A 163 -2.03 14.14 -2.13
CA ALA A 163 -2.28 15.02 -3.26
C ALA A 163 -2.34 16.52 -2.86
N GLY A 164 -2.76 16.82 -1.63
CA GLY A 164 -2.80 18.17 -1.03
C GLY A 164 -4.17 18.73 -0.97
#